data_0f3c88659d38ddfda959ae46e4be0f18
#
_entry.id   0f3c88659d38ddfda959ae46e4be0f18
#
_cell.length_a   1.000
_cell.length_b   1.000
_cell.length_c   1.000
_cell.angle_alpha   90.00
_cell.angle_beta   90.00
_cell.angle_gamma   90.00
#
_symmetry.space_group_name_H-M   'P 1'
#
loop_
_entity.id
_entity.type
_entity.pdbx_description
1 polymer ?
#
loop_
_entity_poly.entity_id
_entity_poly.type
_entity_poly.pdbx_seq_one_letter_code
_entity_poly.pdbx_strand_id
1 'polypeptide(L)'
;MKTKLCFTAVLVTAFVVHAIVLFGQQDSVAAEITALEQKFNAAYAINDLKTYFSYYAPDMVQWLPEGRTDLAGYEKDWTAYIAAGNKTEAADMSDLAVKVGPSRDSAVAVYALQVKTKLANGQVTNEEFQETDIWFKRDGAWKIVALHYSPAAKKK
;
A
#
# COMPACT_ATOMS: atom_id res chain seq x y z
N MET A 1 -2.36 -44.35 40.79
CA MET A 1 -1.34 -43.68 39.99
C MET A 1 -1.82 -43.55 38.53
N LYS A 2 -2.93 -42.80 38.28
CA LYS A 2 -3.52 -42.65 36.91
C LYS A 2 -4.22 -41.28 36.73
N THR A 3 -3.60 -40.16 37.14
CA THR A 3 -4.27 -38.85 37.01
C THR A 3 -3.35 -37.71 36.57
N LYS A 4 -2.22 -37.98 35.94
CA LYS A 4 -1.28 -36.90 35.47
C LYS A 4 -1.12 -36.80 33.97
N LEU A 5 -1.82 -37.58 33.13
CA LEU A 5 -1.60 -37.58 31.68
C LEU A 5 -2.60 -36.72 30.88
N CYS A 6 -3.67 -36.22 31.50
CA CYS A 6 -4.70 -35.45 30.78
C CYS A 6 -4.43 -33.94 30.68
N PHE A 7 -3.60 -33.36 31.53
CA PHE A 7 -3.40 -31.92 31.57
C PHE A 7 -2.41 -31.39 30.50
N THR A 8 -1.46 -32.22 30.08
CA THR A 8 -0.42 -31.79 29.09
C THR A 8 -0.96 -31.80 27.67
N ALA A 9 -1.88 -32.71 27.35
CA ALA A 9 -2.44 -32.80 25.99
C ALA A 9 -3.39 -31.62 25.66
N VAL A 10 -4.16 -31.14 26.66
CA VAL A 10 -5.08 -30.01 26.47
C VAL A 10 -4.35 -28.70 26.28
N LEU A 11 -3.21 -28.48 26.94
CA LEU A 11 -2.42 -27.24 26.77
C LEU A 11 -1.75 -27.16 25.37
N VAL A 12 -1.26 -28.28 24.85
CA VAL A 12 -0.60 -28.32 23.53
C VAL A 12 -1.60 -28.10 22.41
N THR A 13 -2.81 -28.68 22.49
CA THR A 13 -3.86 -28.46 21.48
C THR A 13 -4.39 -27.03 21.49
N ALA A 14 -4.53 -26.40 22.64
CA ALA A 14 -4.93 -24.97 22.71
C ALA A 14 -3.89 -24.05 22.07
N PHE A 15 -2.58 -24.31 22.25
CA PHE A 15 -1.51 -23.51 21.63
C PHE A 15 -1.47 -23.66 20.11
N VAL A 16 -1.65 -24.85 19.58
CA VAL A 16 -1.64 -25.11 18.13
C VAL A 16 -2.85 -24.45 17.44
N VAL A 17 -4.03 -24.54 18.04
CA VAL A 17 -5.25 -23.92 17.49
C VAL A 17 -5.13 -22.39 17.46
N HIS A 18 -4.58 -21.75 18.48
CA HIS A 18 -4.36 -20.31 18.50
C HIS A 18 -3.33 -19.87 17.45
N ALA A 19 -2.26 -20.63 17.23
CA ALA A 19 -1.27 -20.32 16.21
C ALA A 19 -1.88 -20.39 14.81
N ILE A 20 -2.66 -21.41 14.49
CA ILE A 20 -3.30 -21.56 13.16
C ILE A 20 -4.28 -20.42 12.89
N VAL A 21 -5.08 -20.01 13.89
CA VAL A 21 -6.00 -18.88 13.74
C VAL A 21 -5.26 -17.56 13.52
N LEU A 22 -4.12 -17.33 14.18
CA LEU A 22 -3.32 -16.12 14.01
C LEU A 22 -2.68 -16.05 12.62
N PHE A 23 -2.15 -17.14 12.08
CA PHE A 23 -1.58 -17.19 10.74
C PHE A 23 -2.65 -16.95 9.67
N GLY A 24 -3.80 -17.63 9.74
CA GLY A 24 -4.88 -17.42 8.78
C GLY A 24 -5.46 -16.00 8.78
N GLN A 25 -5.41 -15.30 9.90
CA GLN A 25 -5.84 -13.89 9.98
C GLN A 25 -4.81 -12.91 9.43
N GLN A 26 -3.51 -13.20 9.51
CA GLN A 26 -2.48 -12.38 8.85
C GLN A 26 -2.57 -12.49 7.34
N ASP A 27 -2.80 -13.68 6.80
CA ASP A 27 -2.98 -13.92 5.37
C ASP A 27 -4.21 -13.17 4.83
N SER A 28 -5.30 -13.12 5.61
CA SER A 28 -6.51 -12.38 5.20
C SER A 28 -6.29 -10.86 5.14
N VAL A 29 -5.55 -10.28 6.09
CA VAL A 29 -5.20 -8.85 6.07
C VAL A 29 -4.24 -8.54 4.92
N ALA A 30 -3.25 -9.39 4.68
CA ALA A 30 -2.33 -9.21 3.55
C ALA A 30 -3.09 -9.24 2.22
N ALA A 31 -4.07 -10.12 2.05
CA ALA A 31 -4.93 -10.16 0.87
C ALA A 31 -5.82 -8.90 0.75
N GLU A 32 -6.35 -8.38 1.88
CA GLU A 32 -7.12 -7.14 1.92
C GLU A 32 -6.27 -5.96 1.45
N ILE A 33 -5.05 -5.80 1.98
CA ILE A 33 -4.12 -4.73 1.57
C ILE A 33 -3.71 -4.90 0.11
N THR A 34 -3.41 -6.11 -0.35
CA THR A 34 -3.11 -6.37 -1.77
C THR A 34 -4.24 -5.88 -2.68
N ALA A 35 -5.50 -6.14 -2.32
CA ALA A 35 -6.65 -5.67 -3.10
C ALA A 35 -6.82 -4.14 -3.03
N LEU A 36 -6.45 -3.50 -1.91
CA LEU A 36 -6.46 -2.04 -1.78
C LEU A 36 -5.39 -1.39 -2.64
N GLU A 37 -4.16 -1.93 -2.66
CA GLU A 37 -3.08 -1.47 -3.54
C GLU A 37 -3.47 -1.54 -5.02
N GLN A 38 -4.09 -2.64 -5.44
CA GLN A 38 -4.58 -2.77 -6.82
C GLN A 38 -5.60 -1.69 -7.18
N LYS A 39 -6.54 -1.39 -6.28
CA LYS A 39 -7.57 -0.35 -6.50
C LYS A 39 -6.96 1.05 -6.46
N PHE A 40 -6.04 1.31 -5.54
CA PHE A 40 -5.31 2.56 -5.41
C PHE A 40 -4.54 2.89 -6.69
N ASN A 41 -3.73 1.95 -7.17
CA ASN A 41 -2.97 2.11 -8.40
C ASN A 41 -3.87 2.16 -9.65
N ALA A 42 -5.01 1.45 -9.66
CA ALA A 42 -5.98 1.56 -10.75
C ALA A 42 -6.60 2.97 -10.83
N ALA A 43 -6.93 3.60 -9.69
CA ALA A 43 -7.42 4.97 -9.66
C ALA A 43 -6.37 5.97 -10.16
N TYR A 44 -5.10 5.78 -9.77
CA TYR A 44 -3.97 6.55 -10.26
C TYR A 44 -3.81 6.43 -11.79
N ALA A 45 -3.84 5.20 -12.32
CA ALA A 45 -3.67 4.91 -13.75
C ALA A 45 -4.69 5.60 -14.65
N ILE A 46 -5.94 5.78 -14.17
CA ILE A 46 -7.02 6.42 -14.93
C ILE A 46 -7.24 7.89 -14.56
N ASN A 47 -6.40 8.45 -13.69
CA ASN A 47 -6.48 9.82 -13.17
C ASN A 47 -7.81 10.12 -12.42
N ASP A 48 -8.39 9.12 -11.74
CA ASP A 48 -9.52 9.33 -10.84
C ASP A 48 -9.02 9.89 -9.51
N LEU A 49 -8.74 11.21 -9.49
CA LEU A 49 -8.13 11.89 -8.35
C LEU A 49 -8.98 11.75 -7.08
N LYS A 50 -10.32 11.78 -7.21
CA LYS A 50 -11.21 11.67 -6.06
C LYS A 50 -11.06 10.32 -5.37
N THR A 51 -11.10 9.23 -6.13
CA THR A 51 -10.90 7.87 -5.60
C THR A 51 -9.48 7.70 -5.10
N TYR A 52 -8.48 8.15 -5.87
CA TYR A 52 -7.06 8.07 -5.51
C TYR A 52 -6.77 8.71 -4.15
N PHE A 53 -7.16 9.99 -3.96
CA PHE A 53 -6.93 10.70 -2.71
C PHE A 53 -7.76 10.16 -1.54
N SER A 54 -8.84 9.44 -1.80
CA SER A 54 -9.66 8.84 -0.74
C SER A 54 -8.94 7.73 0.04
N TYR A 55 -7.86 7.16 -0.50
CA TYR A 55 -7.06 6.15 0.20
C TYR A 55 -6.15 6.74 1.28
N TYR A 56 -5.81 8.00 1.20
CA TYR A 56 -4.91 8.63 2.15
C TYR A 56 -5.60 9.02 3.46
N ALA A 57 -4.85 8.96 4.56
CA ALA A 57 -5.26 9.57 5.82
C ALA A 57 -5.09 11.09 5.76
N PRO A 58 -5.94 11.88 6.45
CA PRO A 58 -5.80 13.34 6.45
C PRO A 58 -4.47 13.87 6.99
N ASP A 59 -3.82 13.09 7.86
CA ASP A 59 -2.53 13.40 8.49
C ASP A 59 -1.35 12.66 7.83
N MET A 60 -1.52 12.18 6.59
CA MET A 60 -0.47 11.46 5.89
C MET A 60 0.73 12.35 5.61
N VAL A 61 1.90 11.73 5.54
CA VAL A 61 3.14 12.34 5.07
C VAL A 61 3.76 11.48 3.98
N GLN A 62 4.41 12.12 3.00
CA GLN A 62 5.10 11.36 1.96
C GLN A 62 6.42 12.00 1.56
N TRP A 63 7.30 11.16 1.03
CA TRP A 63 8.51 11.56 0.34
C TRP A 63 8.37 11.25 -1.15
N LEU A 64 8.49 12.29 -1.95
CA LEU A 64 8.58 12.26 -3.40
C LEU A 64 10.02 12.61 -3.84
N PRO A 65 10.39 12.41 -5.12
CA PRO A 65 11.69 12.86 -5.63
C PRO A 65 11.97 14.34 -5.37
N GLU A 66 10.94 15.18 -5.34
CA GLU A 66 10.99 16.62 -5.11
C GLU A 66 11.14 16.99 -3.63
N GLY A 67 10.86 16.07 -2.72
CA GLY A 67 10.95 16.27 -1.29
C GLY A 67 9.74 15.79 -0.50
N ARG A 68 9.71 16.18 0.78
CA ARG A 68 8.63 15.81 1.69
C ARG A 68 7.41 16.72 1.49
N THR A 69 6.23 16.11 1.47
CA THR A 69 4.93 16.81 1.43
C THR A 69 3.91 16.13 2.33
N ASP A 70 2.76 16.78 2.54
CA ASP A 70 1.56 16.25 3.18
C ASP A 70 0.44 16.06 2.15
N LEU A 71 -0.73 15.57 2.59
CA LEU A 71 -1.87 15.31 1.69
C LEU A 71 -2.32 16.58 0.97
N ALA A 72 -2.46 17.70 1.68
CA ALA A 72 -2.98 18.94 1.08
C ALA A 72 -2.03 19.50 0.01
N GLY A 73 -0.72 19.48 0.28
CA GLY A 73 0.30 19.87 -0.70
C GLY A 73 0.30 18.96 -1.92
N TYR A 74 0.28 17.66 -1.71
CA TYR A 74 0.27 16.68 -2.80
C TYR A 74 -1.00 16.76 -3.65
N GLU A 75 -2.18 16.81 -3.03
CA GLU A 75 -3.46 16.93 -3.74
C GLU A 75 -3.49 18.18 -4.62
N LYS A 76 -3.04 19.32 -4.08
CA LYS A 76 -2.93 20.58 -4.81
C LYS A 76 -2.02 20.44 -6.03
N ASP A 77 -0.81 19.93 -5.83
CA ASP A 77 0.21 19.89 -6.89
C ASP A 77 -0.17 18.87 -7.97
N TRP A 78 -0.67 17.68 -7.57
CA TRP A 78 -1.08 16.66 -8.52
C TRP A 78 -2.34 17.06 -9.31
N THR A 79 -3.31 17.70 -8.65
CA THR A 79 -4.49 18.25 -9.33
C THR A 79 -4.09 19.32 -10.35
N ALA A 80 -3.17 20.21 -10.01
CA ALA A 80 -2.66 21.23 -10.92
C ALA A 80 -1.90 20.59 -12.10
N TYR A 81 -1.11 19.54 -11.85
CA TYR A 81 -0.39 18.79 -12.87
C TYR A 81 -1.34 18.16 -13.92
N ILE A 82 -2.41 17.52 -13.47
CA ILE A 82 -3.43 16.95 -14.36
C ILE A 82 -4.22 18.04 -15.08
N ALA A 83 -4.60 19.13 -14.38
CA ALA A 83 -5.32 20.25 -14.96
C ALA A 83 -4.50 20.97 -16.06
N ALA A 84 -3.18 20.94 -15.98
CA ALA A 84 -2.27 21.44 -17.02
C ALA A 84 -2.26 20.58 -18.31
N GLY A 85 -2.99 19.46 -18.35
CA GLY A 85 -3.11 18.57 -19.51
C GLY A 85 -2.15 17.39 -19.50
N ASN A 86 -1.37 17.21 -18.43
CA ASN A 86 -0.60 15.99 -18.23
C ASN A 86 -1.52 14.85 -17.77
N LYS A 87 -1.12 13.62 -18.00
CA LYS A 87 -1.91 12.46 -17.49
C LYS A 87 -1.05 11.21 -17.37
N THR A 88 -1.41 10.36 -16.43
CA THR A 88 -0.99 8.98 -16.42
C THR A 88 -1.77 8.23 -17.53
N GLU A 89 -1.07 7.51 -18.41
CA GLU A 89 -1.67 6.64 -19.43
C GLU A 89 -1.68 5.16 -19.01
N ALA A 90 -0.75 4.77 -18.17
CA ALA A 90 -0.68 3.44 -17.55
C ALA A 90 0.14 3.49 -16.25
N ALA A 91 -0.18 2.62 -15.32
CA ALA A 91 0.57 2.36 -14.11
C ALA A 91 0.49 0.86 -13.81
N ASP A 92 1.58 0.15 -14.08
CA ASP A 92 1.65 -1.30 -13.96
C ASP A 92 2.49 -1.66 -12.72
N MET A 93 1.82 -2.22 -11.72
CA MET A 93 2.42 -2.66 -10.46
C MET A 93 2.99 -4.07 -10.59
N SER A 94 4.20 -4.29 -10.08
CA SER A 94 4.87 -5.58 -10.02
C SER A 94 5.60 -5.78 -8.70
N ASP A 95 5.98 -7.02 -8.40
CA ASP A 95 6.78 -7.42 -7.23
C ASP A 95 6.17 -6.98 -5.88
N LEU A 96 4.83 -6.91 -5.80
CA LEU A 96 4.14 -6.52 -4.57
C LEU A 96 4.41 -7.51 -3.44
N ALA A 97 4.91 -6.98 -2.34
CA ALA A 97 5.07 -7.70 -1.08
C ALA A 97 4.38 -6.92 0.05
N VAL A 98 3.53 -7.60 0.81
CA VAL A 98 2.80 -7.04 1.95
C VAL A 98 3.31 -7.67 3.25
N LYS A 99 3.60 -6.84 4.25
CA LYS A 99 3.92 -7.25 5.61
C LYS A 99 2.92 -6.66 6.57
N VAL A 100 2.23 -7.53 7.30
CA VAL A 100 1.20 -7.15 8.28
C VAL A 100 1.83 -7.02 9.66
N GLY A 101 1.50 -5.95 10.37
CA GLY A 101 1.94 -5.72 11.74
C GLY A 101 1.31 -6.73 12.73
N PRO A 102 1.90 -6.91 13.93
CA PRO A 102 1.44 -7.91 14.90
C PRO A 102 0.00 -7.74 15.36
N SER A 103 -0.45 -6.49 15.50
CA SER A 103 -1.83 -6.13 15.90
C SER A 103 -2.84 -6.24 14.76
N ARG A 104 -2.38 -6.43 13.51
CA ARG A 104 -3.19 -6.54 12.29
C ARG A 104 -4.03 -5.30 11.96
N ASP A 105 -3.64 -4.17 12.48
CA ASP A 105 -4.16 -2.83 12.22
C ASP A 105 -3.17 -1.93 11.47
N SER A 106 -2.03 -2.50 11.10
CA SER A 106 -1.00 -1.87 10.31
C SER A 106 -0.42 -2.83 9.28
N ALA A 107 -0.01 -2.30 8.13
CA ALA A 107 0.68 -3.06 7.10
C ALA A 107 1.65 -2.16 6.34
N VAL A 108 2.66 -2.77 5.75
CA VAL A 108 3.58 -2.15 4.79
C VAL A 108 3.46 -2.91 3.48
N ALA A 109 3.21 -2.17 2.41
CA ALA A 109 3.27 -2.67 1.04
C ALA A 109 4.50 -2.08 0.36
N VAL A 110 5.24 -2.90 -0.39
CA VAL A 110 6.38 -2.47 -1.21
C VAL A 110 6.24 -3.08 -2.59
N TYR A 111 6.49 -2.28 -3.63
CA TYR A 111 6.36 -2.73 -5.01
C TYR A 111 7.16 -1.88 -5.99
N ALA A 112 7.32 -2.39 -7.22
CA ALA A 112 7.77 -1.62 -8.36
C ALA A 112 6.56 -1.13 -9.17
N LEU A 113 6.63 0.09 -9.70
CA LEU A 113 5.58 0.71 -10.49
C LEU A 113 6.17 1.23 -11.81
N GLN A 114 5.72 0.66 -12.94
CA GLN A 114 6.04 1.16 -14.27
C GLN A 114 4.98 2.17 -14.68
N VAL A 115 5.37 3.44 -14.83
CA VAL A 115 4.45 4.53 -15.15
C VAL A 115 4.68 5.03 -16.55
N LYS A 116 3.62 5.07 -17.34
CA LYS A 116 3.58 5.77 -18.63
C LYS A 116 2.82 7.08 -18.47
N THR A 117 3.50 8.18 -18.70
CA THR A 117 2.94 9.53 -18.58
C THR A 117 2.93 10.22 -19.93
N LYS A 118 1.82 10.86 -20.28
CA LYS A 118 1.73 11.79 -21.41
C LYS A 118 1.70 13.21 -20.88
N LEU A 119 2.68 13.99 -21.30
CA LEU A 119 2.78 15.41 -20.96
C LEU A 119 1.87 16.26 -21.85
N ALA A 120 1.51 17.45 -21.38
CA ALA A 120 0.67 18.42 -22.10
C ALA A 120 1.21 18.79 -23.48
N ASN A 121 2.55 18.77 -23.66
CA ASN A 121 3.21 19.01 -24.94
C ASN A 121 3.19 17.82 -25.90
N GLY A 122 2.55 16.70 -25.50
CA GLY A 122 2.44 15.47 -26.28
C GLY A 122 3.58 14.48 -26.09
N GLN A 123 4.64 14.83 -25.35
CA GLN A 123 5.72 13.91 -25.03
C GLN A 123 5.21 12.77 -24.14
N VAL A 124 5.72 11.56 -24.37
CA VAL A 124 5.41 10.38 -23.54
C VAL A 124 6.70 9.93 -22.86
N THR A 125 6.60 9.70 -21.53
CA THR A 125 7.69 9.11 -20.75
C THR A 125 7.26 7.71 -20.26
N ASN A 126 8.26 6.84 -20.05
CA ASN A 126 8.09 5.55 -19.39
C ASN A 126 9.17 5.47 -18.32
N GLU A 127 8.75 5.39 -17.07
CA GLU A 127 9.65 5.46 -15.94
C GLU A 127 9.30 4.36 -14.94
N GLU A 128 10.31 3.79 -14.29
CA GLU A 128 10.14 2.79 -13.25
C GLU A 128 10.42 3.44 -11.89
N PHE A 129 9.54 3.17 -10.94
CA PHE A 129 9.59 3.68 -9.58
C PHE A 129 9.56 2.55 -8.57
N GLN A 130 10.00 2.86 -7.37
CA GLN A 130 9.85 2.02 -6.18
C GLN A 130 8.95 2.76 -5.20
N GLU A 131 7.94 2.06 -4.71
CA GLU A 131 6.97 2.62 -3.79
C GLU A 131 6.87 1.81 -2.51
N THR A 132 6.66 2.50 -1.40
CA THR A 132 6.42 1.91 -0.09
C THR A 132 5.27 2.63 0.56
N ASP A 133 4.18 1.90 0.80
CA ASP A 133 2.97 2.40 1.43
C ASP A 133 2.81 1.82 2.82
N ILE A 134 2.53 2.70 3.78
CA ILE A 134 2.24 2.32 5.16
C ILE A 134 0.76 2.53 5.40
N TRP A 135 0.07 1.43 5.66
CA TRP A 135 -1.38 1.38 5.90
C TRP A 135 -1.68 1.22 7.37
N PHE A 136 -2.59 2.04 7.88
CA PHE A 136 -3.16 1.87 9.21
C PHE A 136 -4.67 1.71 9.12
N LYS A 137 -5.22 0.80 9.93
CA LYS A 137 -6.67 0.64 10.08
C LYS A 137 -7.16 1.59 11.16
N ARG A 138 -7.91 2.62 10.76
CA ARG A 138 -8.48 3.63 11.66
C ARG A 138 -10.00 3.66 11.46
N ASP A 139 -10.76 3.57 12.54
CA ASP A 139 -12.24 3.59 12.49
C ASP A 139 -12.83 2.54 11.53
N GLY A 140 -12.21 1.37 11.47
CA GLY A 140 -12.62 0.26 10.61
C GLY A 140 -12.17 0.35 9.14
N ALA A 141 -11.54 1.45 8.71
CA ALA A 141 -11.07 1.66 7.34
C ALA A 141 -9.54 1.68 7.26
N TRP A 142 -8.98 1.10 6.21
CA TRP A 142 -7.57 1.20 5.90
C TRP A 142 -7.25 2.51 5.19
N LYS A 143 -6.18 3.18 5.64
CA LYS A 143 -5.70 4.44 5.07
C LYS A 143 -4.17 4.43 4.98
N ILE A 144 -3.64 5.00 3.90
CA ILE A 144 -2.21 5.27 3.75
C ILE A 144 -1.85 6.44 4.66
N VAL A 145 -0.98 6.20 5.63
CA VAL A 145 -0.51 7.22 6.59
C VAL A 145 0.88 7.74 6.25
N ALA A 146 1.64 6.97 5.50
CA ALA A 146 2.92 7.41 4.95
C ALA A 146 3.19 6.71 3.62
N LEU A 147 3.87 7.41 2.71
CA LEU A 147 4.25 6.90 1.41
C LEU A 147 5.67 7.37 1.06
N HIS A 148 6.45 6.50 0.44
CA HIS A 148 7.70 6.85 -0.20
C HIS A 148 7.68 6.38 -1.66
N TYR A 149 7.89 7.32 -2.57
CA TYR A 149 7.93 7.11 -4.01
C TYR A 149 9.24 7.66 -4.57
N SER A 150 10.02 6.83 -5.23
CA SER A 150 11.32 7.23 -5.77
C SER A 150 11.61 6.52 -7.10
N PRO A 151 12.38 7.15 -8.01
CA PRO A 151 12.82 6.48 -9.22
C PRO A 151 13.60 5.19 -8.90
N ALA A 152 13.33 4.12 -9.65
CA ALA A 152 14.11 2.91 -9.55
C ALA A 152 15.56 3.14 -10.02
N ALA A 153 16.51 2.46 -9.39
CA ALA A 153 17.90 2.53 -9.81
C ALA A 153 18.05 2.00 -11.24
N LYS A 154 18.70 2.76 -12.12
CA LYS A 154 19.00 2.28 -13.49
C LYS A 154 19.85 1.02 -13.40
N LYS A 155 19.35 -0.07 -13.96
CA LYS A 155 20.16 -1.30 -14.13
C LYS A 155 21.37 -0.95 -15.01
N LYS A 156 22.57 -1.21 -14.46
CA LYS A 156 23.84 -1.05 -15.19
C LYS A 156 24.00 -2.15 -16.23
#